data_8c38a7ff0d6c84deefa358bc55311564
#
_entry.id   8c38a7ff0d6c84deefa358bc55311564
#
_cell.length_a   1.000
_cell.length_b   1.000
_cell.length_c   1.000
_cell.angle_alpha   90.00
_cell.angle_beta   90.00
_cell.angle_gamma   90.00
#
_symmetry.space_group_name_H-M   'P 1'
#
loop_
_entity.id
_entity.type
_entity.pdbx_description
1 polymer ?
#
loop_
_entity_poly.entity_id
_entity_poly.type
_entity_poly.pdbx_seq_one_letter_code
_entity_poly.pdbx_strand_id
1 'polypeptide(L)'
;MDGGRRMDVTGEEEVVGLCSELIAIDTSNFGDHSGPGERVAAEYVAEKLAEVGVEPEIYESHPKRSNVVVRIPGADPSRAPLLVHGHLDVVPAAAEDWSRHPFAGEVADGCVWGRGAIDMKNMDAMMLATLRDRLRSGRKPARDLVVAFVADEEAGGTWGAKYLVREHPELFADCTEAISEVGGFSLDVGQDRRLYLIETAEKGIAWMRLTARGTAGHGSMTNDDNAVTELADAVARLGRHEFPLRLTKTVRTLLEEVCEAFGIPFDENDVEGTVARMGPVARMVGATLRNSVNPTGLEAGYKVNVIPGSASALVDGRFLPGEEESFFAEVDRLLGPNVTREFIHHLPAVETDFSGGLVNAMGESLRAEDPGATTVPYCLSGGTDAKHFSDLDIRNFGFVPLRLPPEMDFAGMFHGVDERVPVDGLTFGVRVLDRFFDAC
;
A
#
# COMPACT_ATOMS: atom_id res chain seq x y z
N MET A 1 7.18 -9.43 50.46
CA MET A 1 7.25 -10.00 49.12
C MET A 1 5.91 -9.67 48.46
N ASP A 2 5.86 -8.48 47.89
CA ASP A 2 4.67 -7.96 47.26
C ASP A 2 4.75 -8.37 45.76
N GLY A 3 4.04 -9.46 45.45
CA GLY A 3 3.86 -9.91 44.10
C GLY A 3 2.86 -8.97 43.38
N GLY A 4 3.36 -7.81 42.94
CA GLY A 4 2.57 -6.90 42.14
C GLY A 4 2.00 -7.65 40.95
N ARG A 5 0.68 -7.89 40.92
CA ARG A 5 -0.06 -8.19 39.71
C ARG A 5 0.28 -7.09 38.71
N ARG A 6 1.11 -7.40 37.72
CA ARG A 6 1.08 -6.61 36.48
C ARG A 6 -0.39 -6.67 36.03
N MET A 7 -1.08 -5.53 36.01
CA MET A 7 -2.39 -5.46 35.37
C MET A 7 -2.17 -5.93 33.93
N ASP A 8 -2.90 -6.97 33.52
CA ASP A 8 -2.84 -7.48 32.15
C ASP A 8 -3.45 -6.40 31.26
N VAL A 9 -2.59 -5.54 30.70
CA VAL A 9 -2.96 -4.49 29.75
C VAL A 9 -3.46 -5.18 28.49
N THR A 10 -4.66 -4.86 28.04
CA THR A 10 -5.24 -5.42 26.81
C THR A 10 -4.66 -4.76 25.56
N GLY A 11 -4.80 -5.42 24.40
CA GLY A 11 -4.37 -4.82 23.14
C GLY A 11 -5.08 -3.51 22.84
N GLU A 12 -6.37 -3.39 23.19
CA GLU A 12 -7.13 -2.15 23.02
C GLU A 12 -6.59 -0.98 23.88
N GLU A 13 -6.08 -1.29 25.08
CA GLU A 13 -5.52 -0.28 25.98
C GLU A 13 -4.12 0.20 25.54
N GLU A 14 -3.33 -0.64 24.85
CA GLU A 14 -1.96 -0.28 24.47
C GLU A 14 -1.84 0.23 23.02
N VAL A 15 -2.78 -0.07 22.10
CA VAL A 15 -2.64 0.22 20.68
C VAL A 15 -2.41 1.69 20.37
N VAL A 16 -3.08 2.59 21.09
CA VAL A 16 -2.93 4.05 20.89
C VAL A 16 -1.52 4.50 21.27
N GLY A 17 -0.99 3.98 22.40
CA GLY A 17 0.38 4.26 22.82
C GLY A 17 1.41 3.73 21.82
N LEU A 18 1.26 2.48 21.36
CA LEU A 18 2.14 1.88 20.36
C LEU A 18 2.13 2.66 19.04
N CYS A 19 0.96 3.07 18.58
CA CYS A 19 0.83 3.87 17.36
C CYS A 19 1.52 5.25 17.52
N SER A 20 1.28 5.93 18.62
CA SER A 20 1.92 7.21 18.96
C SER A 20 3.44 7.09 19.04
N GLU A 21 3.96 6.05 19.71
CA GLU A 21 5.39 5.80 19.85
C GLU A 21 6.05 5.45 18.50
N LEU A 22 5.41 4.63 17.65
CA LEU A 22 5.90 4.33 16.30
C LEU A 22 5.94 5.57 15.41
N ILE A 23 4.90 6.41 15.43
CA ILE A 23 4.86 7.68 14.68
C ILE A 23 5.98 8.62 15.15
N ALA A 24 6.29 8.64 16.45
CA ALA A 24 7.35 9.47 17.00
C ALA A 24 8.76 9.06 16.56
N ILE A 25 8.92 7.86 16.02
CA ILE A 25 10.16 7.41 15.39
C ILE A 25 10.13 7.85 13.92
N ASP A 26 10.93 8.86 13.57
CA ASP A 26 11.07 9.30 12.17
C ASP A 26 11.78 8.21 11.34
N THR A 27 11.06 7.66 10.39
CA THR A 27 11.54 6.66 9.43
C THR A 27 11.37 7.14 7.99
N SER A 28 11.50 8.45 7.76
CA SER A 28 11.34 9.07 6.43
C SER A 28 12.26 8.43 5.39
N ASN A 29 11.67 7.95 4.31
CA ASN A 29 12.35 7.33 3.19
C ASN A 29 12.34 8.28 1.98
N PHE A 30 13.51 8.80 1.62
CA PHE A 30 13.70 9.70 0.48
C PHE A 30 14.02 8.95 -0.82
N GLY A 31 14.13 7.62 -0.78
CA GLY A 31 14.49 6.79 -1.93
C GLY A 31 15.97 6.80 -2.32
N ASP A 32 16.81 7.58 -1.63
CA ASP A 32 18.23 7.77 -1.93
C ASP A 32 19.17 7.40 -0.75
N HIS A 33 18.62 6.74 0.29
CA HIS A 33 19.28 6.36 1.54
C HIS A 33 19.76 7.54 2.42
N SER A 34 19.35 8.76 2.14
CA SER A 34 19.75 9.94 2.96
C SER A 34 18.96 10.02 4.29
N GLY A 35 17.85 9.32 4.42
CA GLY A 35 16.96 9.34 5.57
C GLY A 35 17.51 8.64 6.83
N PRO A 36 16.75 8.70 7.94
CA PRO A 36 17.11 8.05 9.20
C PRO A 36 17.13 6.51 9.10
N GLY A 37 16.29 5.92 8.24
CA GLY A 37 16.09 4.49 8.07
C GLY A 37 15.22 3.86 9.16
N GLU A 38 14.93 2.57 9.05
CA GLU A 38 13.94 1.86 9.87
C GLU A 38 14.55 1.19 11.11
N ARG A 39 15.88 1.21 11.29
CA ARG A 39 16.56 0.47 12.36
C ARG A 39 15.97 0.75 13.74
N VAL A 40 15.72 2.00 14.08
CA VAL A 40 15.17 2.38 15.40
C VAL A 40 13.76 1.83 15.59
N ALA A 41 12.92 1.89 14.54
CA ALA A 41 11.57 1.32 14.59
C ALA A 41 11.61 -0.22 14.67
N ALA A 42 12.51 -0.86 13.94
CA ALA A 42 12.71 -2.31 14.01
C ALA A 42 13.16 -2.76 15.42
N GLU A 43 14.11 -2.06 16.03
CA GLU A 43 14.56 -2.32 17.40
C GLU A 43 13.42 -2.10 18.42
N TYR A 44 12.60 -1.05 18.22
CA TYR A 44 11.40 -0.81 19.03
C TYR A 44 10.40 -1.97 18.94
N VAL A 45 10.06 -2.43 17.73
CA VAL A 45 9.16 -3.57 17.51
C VAL A 45 9.72 -4.83 18.18
N ALA A 46 11.01 -5.09 18.00
CA ALA A 46 11.68 -6.25 18.61
C ALA A 46 11.64 -6.19 20.14
N GLU A 47 11.90 -5.03 20.75
CA GLU A 47 11.80 -4.83 22.20
C GLU A 47 10.38 -5.11 22.71
N LYS A 48 9.35 -4.56 22.02
CA LYS A 48 7.95 -4.79 22.41
C LYS A 48 7.54 -6.27 22.35
N LEU A 49 8.03 -7.02 21.37
CA LEU A 49 7.81 -8.47 21.29
C LEU A 49 8.61 -9.22 22.37
N ALA A 50 9.83 -8.82 22.66
CA ALA A 50 10.64 -9.42 23.73
C ALA A 50 10.00 -9.26 25.12
N GLU A 51 9.33 -8.13 25.40
CA GLU A 51 8.59 -7.90 26.65
C GLU A 51 7.51 -8.96 26.93
N VAL A 52 7.01 -9.65 25.90
CA VAL A 52 6.00 -10.71 25.98
C VAL A 52 6.56 -12.10 25.69
N GLY A 53 7.89 -12.23 25.72
CA GLY A 53 8.60 -13.52 25.68
C GLY A 53 8.85 -14.06 24.26
N VAL A 54 8.82 -13.21 23.25
CA VAL A 54 9.13 -13.57 21.88
C VAL A 54 10.32 -12.75 21.39
N GLU A 55 11.35 -13.43 20.89
CA GLU A 55 12.54 -12.79 20.33
C GLU A 55 12.49 -12.90 18.80
N PRO A 56 12.16 -11.82 18.07
CA PRO A 56 12.19 -11.80 16.62
C PRO A 56 13.62 -11.69 16.08
N GLU A 57 13.79 -12.07 14.82
CA GLU A 57 15.04 -11.85 14.11
C GLU A 57 15.01 -10.51 13.37
N ILE A 58 16.13 -9.79 13.39
CA ILE A 58 16.32 -8.53 12.67
C ILE A 58 17.25 -8.78 11.49
N TYR A 59 16.79 -8.48 10.28
CA TYR A 59 17.51 -8.63 9.02
C TYR A 59 17.88 -7.24 8.49
N GLU A 60 19.14 -6.83 8.65
CA GLU A 60 19.63 -5.57 8.09
C GLU A 60 20.13 -5.80 6.67
N SER A 61 19.35 -5.39 5.70
CA SER A 61 19.63 -5.56 4.27
C SER A 61 20.59 -4.51 3.71
N HIS A 62 20.59 -3.32 4.28
CA HIS A 62 21.47 -2.18 3.98
C HIS A 62 21.64 -1.37 5.27
N PRO A 63 22.73 -0.62 5.48
CA PRO A 63 22.89 0.20 6.69
C PRO A 63 21.64 1.01 7.01
N LYS A 64 21.08 0.79 8.21
CA LYS A 64 19.84 1.34 8.74
C LYS A 64 18.53 0.79 8.12
N ARG A 65 18.55 -0.01 7.05
CA ARG A 65 17.39 -0.67 6.46
C ARG A 65 17.19 -2.01 7.16
N SER A 66 16.33 -2.06 8.16
CA SER A 66 16.16 -3.21 9.03
C SER A 66 14.74 -3.74 8.98
N ASN A 67 14.63 -5.04 8.76
CA ASN A 67 13.39 -5.80 8.72
C ASN A 67 13.29 -6.66 9.99
N VAL A 68 12.09 -6.88 10.50
CA VAL A 68 11.84 -7.73 11.66
C VAL A 68 10.95 -8.88 11.24
N VAL A 69 11.37 -10.12 11.48
CA VAL A 69 10.55 -11.30 11.16
C VAL A 69 10.43 -12.19 12.39
N VAL A 70 9.22 -12.70 12.63
CA VAL A 70 8.95 -13.61 13.74
C VAL A 70 7.88 -14.63 13.35
N ARG A 71 8.03 -15.87 13.81
CA ARG A 71 7.00 -16.90 13.68
C ARG A 71 6.31 -17.13 15.03
N ILE A 72 5.00 -16.99 15.06
CA ILE A 72 4.14 -17.22 16.22
C ILE A 72 3.41 -18.56 16.03
N PRO A 73 3.66 -19.55 16.90
CA PRO A 73 3.02 -20.86 16.77
C PRO A 73 1.51 -20.81 16.97
N GLY A 74 0.77 -21.39 16.05
CA GLY A 74 -0.68 -21.53 16.08
C GLY A 74 -1.18 -22.74 16.87
N ALA A 75 -2.49 -22.90 16.90
CA ALA A 75 -3.17 -24.05 17.50
C ALA A 75 -3.11 -25.29 16.60
N ASP A 76 -3.15 -25.09 15.27
CA ASP A 76 -3.08 -26.17 14.29
C ASP A 76 -1.85 -26.00 13.36
N PRO A 77 -0.73 -26.66 13.67
CA PRO A 77 0.49 -26.59 12.88
C PRO A 77 0.41 -27.35 11.53
N SER A 78 -0.70 -28.05 11.26
CA SER A 78 -0.90 -28.74 9.98
C SER A 78 -1.44 -27.81 8.89
N ARG A 79 -1.94 -26.62 9.26
CA ARG A 79 -2.40 -25.57 8.34
C ARG A 79 -1.22 -24.75 7.86
N ALA A 80 -1.26 -24.32 6.60
CA ALA A 80 -0.28 -23.38 6.07
C ALA A 80 -0.27 -22.10 6.91
N PRO A 81 0.91 -21.55 7.26
CA PRO A 81 1.00 -20.31 8.01
C PRO A 81 0.36 -19.14 7.26
N LEU A 82 -0.11 -18.14 8.00
CA LEU A 82 -0.53 -16.85 7.47
C LEU A 82 0.64 -15.88 7.58
N LEU A 83 1.01 -15.25 6.47
CA LEU A 83 1.89 -14.08 6.51
C LEU A 83 1.08 -12.84 6.90
N VAL A 84 1.58 -12.08 7.88
CA VAL A 84 1.03 -10.78 8.27
C VAL A 84 2.16 -9.78 8.19
N HIS A 85 2.09 -8.85 7.25
CA HIS A 85 3.20 -7.93 7.05
C HIS A 85 2.77 -6.46 7.02
N GLY A 86 3.71 -5.59 7.35
CA GLY A 86 3.57 -4.16 7.29
C GLY A 86 4.93 -3.49 7.13
N HIS A 87 4.95 -2.24 6.65
CA HIS A 87 6.20 -1.50 6.49
C HIS A 87 6.40 -0.46 7.60
N LEU A 88 7.68 -0.25 7.93
CA LEU A 88 8.09 0.66 9.00
C LEU A 88 8.46 2.05 8.49
N ASP A 89 8.83 2.18 7.22
CA ASP A 89 9.17 3.47 6.62
C ASP A 89 7.92 4.30 6.29
N VAL A 90 8.13 5.56 6.03
CA VAL A 90 7.08 6.52 5.66
C VAL A 90 7.63 7.51 4.64
N VAL A 91 6.77 8.10 3.80
CA VAL A 91 7.18 9.20 2.94
C VAL A 91 7.59 10.43 3.77
N PRO A 92 8.50 11.27 3.28
CA PRO A 92 8.94 12.48 3.98
C PRO A 92 7.78 13.44 4.26
N ALA A 93 7.91 14.21 5.36
CA ALA A 93 6.95 15.25 5.73
C ALA A 93 7.69 16.54 6.08
N ALA A 94 7.25 17.67 5.49
CA ALA A 94 7.75 19.00 5.82
C ALA A 94 6.90 19.57 6.96
N ALA A 95 7.48 19.70 8.16
CA ALA A 95 6.75 20.06 9.38
C ALA A 95 6.04 21.42 9.29
N GLU A 96 6.53 22.33 8.45
CA GLU A 96 5.94 23.65 8.22
C GLU A 96 4.57 23.61 7.52
N ASP A 97 4.26 22.52 6.82
CA ASP A 97 2.98 22.36 6.12
C ASP A 97 1.89 21.75 7.03
N TRP A 98 2.27 21.23 8.21
CA TRP A 98 1.37 20.49 9.09
C TRP A 98 0.82 21.35 10.22
N SER A 99 -0.44 21.14 10.59
CA SER A 99 -1.05 21.79 11.74
C SER A 99 -0.51 21.27 13.08
N ARG A 100 0.01 20.02 13.10
CA ARG A 100 0.68 19.35 14.22
C ARG A 100 1.96 18.72 13.70
N HIS A 101 3.01 18.69 14.54
CA HIS A 101 4.31 18.15 14.09
C HIS A 101 4.16 16.70 13.64
N PRO A 102 4.58 16.34 12.38
CA PRO A 102 4.30 15.03 11.78
C PRO A 102 4.92 13.83 12.51
N PHE A 103 5.95 14.06 13.31
CA PHE A 103 6.61 13.02 14.12
C PHE A 103 6.46 13.25 15.62
N ALA A 104 5.35 13.86 16.08
CA ALA A 104 5.06 13.98 17.50
C ALA A 104 4.23 12.79 18.05
N GLY A 105 3.50 12.08 17.19
CA GLY A 105 2.57 11.03 17.63
C GLY A 105 1.48 11.58 18.55
N GLU A 106 1.06 12.85 18.35
CA GLU A 106 0.16 13.53 19.25
C GLU A 106 -1.23 12.89 19.26
N VAL A 107 -1.75 12.59 20.44
CA VAL A 107 -3.13 12.12 20.62
C VAL A 107 -4.02 13.32 20.94
N ALA A 108 -4.82 13.74 19.97
CA ALA A 108 -5.70 14.90 20.10
C ALA A 108 -6.95 14.75 19.23
N ASP A 109 -8.04 15.40 19.65
CA ASP A 109 -9.31 15.43 18.92
C ASP A 109 -9.84 14.03 18.55
N GLY A 110 -9.59 13.03 19.40
CA GLY A 110 -10.01 11.63 19.18
C GLY A 110 -9.18 10.88 18.15
N CYS A 111 -8.04 11.40 17.71
CA CYS A 111 -7.13 10.79 16.74
C CYS A 111 -5.69 10.74 17.25
N VAL A 112 -4.91 9.83 16.71
CA VAL A 112 -3.44 9.86 16.74
C VAL A 112 -2.99 10.55 15.45
N TRP A 113 -2.18 11.59 15.59
CA TRP A 113 -1.75 12.46 14.49
C TRP A 113 -0.28 12.20 14.14
N GLY A 114 0.02 12.17 12.86
CA GLY A 114 1.38 12.19 12.35
C GLY A 114 1.55 11.40 11.07
N ARG A 115 2.71 11.52 10.46
CA ARG A 115 3.10 10.77 9.27
C ARG A 115 3.20 9.27 9.60
N GLY A 116 2.54 8.42 8.81
CA GLY A 116 2.40 6.99 9.08
C GLY A 116 1.17 6.62 9.91
N ALA A 117 0.33 7.60 10.29
CA ALA A 117 -0.88 7.32 11.06
C ALA A 117 -1.90 6.47 10.29
N ILE A 118 -1.86 6.49 8.96
CA ILE A 118 -2.69 5.62 8.09
C ILE A 118 -1.87 4.79 7.11
N ASP A 119 -0.58 5.12 6.90
CA ASP A 119 0.32 4.47 5.96
C ASP A 119 1.72 4.28 6.59
N MET A 120 2.00 3.12 7.27
CA MET A 120 0.99 2.16 7.77
C MET A 120 1.20 1.83 9.26
N LYS A 121 1.81 2.74 10.05
CA LYS A 121 2.11 2.50 11.49
C LYS A 121 0.89 2.23 12.35
N ASN A 122 -0.31 2.60 11.90
CA ASN A 122 -1.57 2.20 12.51
C ASN A 122 -1.75 0.67 12.48
N MET A 123 -1.48 0.05 11.32
CA MET A 123 -1.55 -1.41 11.19
C MET A 123 -0.44 -2.09 11.99
N ASP A 124 0.79 -1.56 11.91
CA ASP A 124 1.91 -2.07 12.72
C ASP A 124 1.58 -2.07 14.20
N ALA A 125 0.98 -0.98 14.69
CA ALA A 125 0.54 -0.87 16.08
C ALA A 125 -0.59 -1.86 16.43
N MET A 126 -1.59 -2.02 15.54
CA MET A 126 -2.69 -2.97 15.75
C MET A 126 -2.20 -4.41 15.74
N MET A 127 -1.30 -4.77 14.81
CA MET A 127 -0.64 -6.08 14.77
C MET A 127 0.10 -6.34 16.07
N LEU A 128 0.96 -5.40 16.47
CA LEU A 128 1.78 -5.52 17.67
C LEU A 128 0.94 -5.63 18.93
N ALA A 129 -0.08 -4.77 19.09
CA ALA A 129 -1.00 -4.80 20.23
C ALA A 129 -1.75 -6.14 20.34
N THR A 130 -2.30 -6.61 19.21
CA THR A 130 -3.06 -7.88 19.16
C THR A 130 -2.15 -9.06 19.51
N LEU A 131 -0.96 -9.14 18.94
CA LEU A 131 -0.01 -10.21 19.22
C LEU A 131 0.44 -10.22 20.69
N ARG A 132 0.76 -9.05 21.24
CA ARG A 132 1.20 -8.89 22.62
C ARG A 132 0.11 -9.34 23.61
N ASP A 133 -1.15 -8.95 23.36
CA ASP A 133 -2.29 -9.38 24.19
C ASP A 133 -2.49 -10.89 24.15
N ARG A 134 -2.43 -11.49 22.96
CA ARG A 134 -2.55 -12.96 22.79
C ARG A 134 -1.41 -13.71 23.48
N LEU A 135 -0.18 -13.24 23.35
CA LEU A 135 0.99 -13.86 23.96
C LEU A 135 0.94 -13.76 25.49
N ARG A 136 0.56 -12.61 26.07
CA ARG A 136 0.36 -12.44 27.52
C ARG A 136 -0.71 -13.38 28.07
N SER A 137 -1.82 -13.52 27.34
CA SER A 137 -2.94 -14.39 27.74
C SER A 137 -2.75 -15.86 27.40
N GLY A 138 -1.68 -16.23 26.67
CA GLY A 138 -1.42 -17.59 26.21
C GLY A 138 -2.38 -18.07 25.12
N ARG A 139 -3.11 -17.18 24.46
CA ARG A 139 -4.03 -17.50 23.35
C ARG A 139 -3.23 -17.68 22.06
N LYS A 140 -3.43 -18.80 21.40
CA LYS A 140 -2.79 -19.08 20.11
C LYS A 140 -3.69 -18.67 18.95
N PRO A 141 -3.14 -18.18 17.83
CA PRO A 141 -3.91 -18.04 16.59
C PRO A 141 -4.32 -19.42 16.05
N ALA A 142 -5.29 -19.47 15.15
CA ALA A 142 -5.80 -20.72 14.59
C ALA A 142 -4.73 -21.53 13.84
N ARG A 143 -3.81 -20.86 13.17
CA ARG A 143 -2.64 -21.41 12.47
C ARG A 143 -1.38 -20.59 12.80
N ASP A 144 -0.21 -21.07 12.45
CA ASP A 144 1.02 -20.30 12.60
C ASP A 144 0.89 -18.95 11.91
N LEU A 145 1.44 -17.90 12.51
CA LEU A 145 1.62 -16.60 11.86
C LEU A 145 3.11 -16.38 11.59
N VAL A 146 3.44 -15.98 10.38
CA VAL A 146 4.72 -15.34 10.05
C VAL A 146 4.46 -13.85 10.02
N VAL A 147 5.07 -13.11 10.93
CA VAL A 147 4.86 -11.66 11.05
C VAL A 147 6.12 -10.95 10.60
N ALA A 148 5.98 -10.04 9.64
CA ALA A 148 7.10 -9.28 9.08
C ALA A 148 6.80 -7.78 9.13
N PHE A 149 7.70 -7.03 9.77
CA PHE A 149 7.75 -5.57 9.68
C PHE A 149 8.93 -5.22 8.80
N VAL A 150 8.66 -4.67 7.62
CA VAL A 150 9.65 -4.51 6.57
C VAL A 150 10.07 -3.06 6.36
N ALA A 151 11.19 -2.87 5.71
CA ALA A 151 11.74 -1.57 5.36
C ALA A 151 11.45 -1.23 3.90
N ASP A 152 11.60 0.04 3.52
CA ASP A 152 11.81 0.49 2.14
C ASP A 152 10.60 0.35 1.20
N GLU A 153 9.39 0.11 1.71
CA GLU A 153 8.19 -0.03 0.88
C GLU A 153 7.97 1.22 0.03
N GLU A 154 8.03 2.39 0.64
CA GLU A 154 7.80 3.71 0.03
C GLU A 154 8.78 4.07 -1.11
N ALA A 155 9.87 3.30 -1.23
CA ALA A 155 10.83 3.42 -2.33
C ALA A 155 10.91 2.16 -3.21
N GLY A 156 9.94 1.26 -3.10
CA GLY A 156 9.76 0.07 -3.94
C GLY A 156 10.32 -1.23 -3.36
N GLY A 157 10.48 -1.32 -2.03
CA GLY A 157 10.70 -2.55 -1.27
C GLY A 157 12.03 -3.27 -1.53
N THR A 158 12.99 -2.62 -2.21
CA THR A 158 14.25 -3.28 -2.62
C THR A 158 15.03 -3.82 -1.41
N TRP A 159 15.04 -3.09 -0.30
CA TRP A 159 15.73 -3.43 0.93
C TRP A 159 14.81 -4.02 2.01
N GLY A 160 13.52 -4.14 1.70
CA GLY A 160 12.47 -4.71 2.52
C GLY A 160 12.01 -6.07 2.01
N ALA A 161 10.76 -6.14 1.60
CA ALA A 161 10.11 -7.38 1.16
C ALA A 161 10.87 -8.08 0.04
N LYS A 162 11.32 -7.34 -0.98
CA LYS A 162 12.09 -7.92 -2.09
C LYS A 162 13.41 -8.57 -1.62
N TYR A 163 14.11 -7.94 -0.69
CA TYR A 163 15.32 -8.51 -0.09
C TYR A 163 14.99 -9.82 0.64
N LEU A 164 13.96 -9.81 1.49
CA LEU A 164 13.57 -10.99 2.27
C LEU A 164 13.12 -12.14 1.35
N VAL A 165 12.30 -11.87 0.35
CA VAL A 165 11.83 -12.87 -0.62
C VAL A 165 12.99 -13.50 -1.40
N ARG A 166 14.00 -12.70 -1.75
CA ARG A 166 15.13 -13.18 -2.55
C ARG A 166 16.22 -13.88 -1.74
N GLU A 167 16.60 -13.32 -0.59
CA GLU A 167 17.73 -13.80 0.20
C GLU A 167 17.31 -14.75 1.34
N HIS A 168 16.03 -14.68 1.77
CA HIS A 168 15.47 -15.46 2.88
C HIS A 168 14.10 -16.07 2.56
N PRO A 169 13.90 -16.68 1.37
CA PRO A 169 12.61 -17.26 0.97
C PRO A 169 12.12 -18.35 1.94
N GLU A 170 13.03 -19.01 2.66
CA GLU A 170 12.72 -20.05 3.64
C GLU A 170 11.85 -19.55 4.79
N LEU A 171 11.87 -18.25 5.11
CA LEU A 171 11.02 -17.66 6.14
C LEU A 171 9.53 -17.74 5.77
N PHE A 172 9.22 -17.77 4.49
CA PHE A 172 7.87 -17.70 3.92
C PHE A 172 7.45 -18.95 3.16
N ALA A 173 8.33 -19.97 3.09
CA ALA A 173 8.18 -21.11 2.18
C ALA A 173 6.85 -21.87 2.31
N ASP A 174 6.26 -21.90 3.51
CA ASP A 174 5.02 -22.61 3.78
C ASP A 174 3.78 -21.68 3.73
N CYS A 175 3.97 -20.37 3.57
CA CYS A 175 2.86 -19.42 3.49
C CYS A 175 2.18 -19.50 2.13
N THR A 176 0.85 -19.49 2.14
CA THR A 176 0.03 -19.47 0.92
C THR A 176 -0.89 -18.25 0.83
N GLU A 177 -1.03 -17.54 1.93
CA GLU A 177 -1.90 -16.38 2.06
C GLU A 177 -1.23 -15.34 2.95
N ALA A 178 -1.53 -14.06 2.69
CA ALA A 178 -1.05 -12.93 3.48
C ALA A 178 -2.13 -11.89 3.69
N ILE A 179 -2.00 -11.12 4.79
CA ILE A 179 -2.69 -9.84 4.97
C ILE A 179 -1.67 -8.72 5.15
N SER A 180 -2.00 -7.55 4.64
CA SER A 180 -1.18 -6.35 4.74
C SER A 180 -2.01 -5.08 4.65
N GLU A 181 -1.38 -4.00 4.24
CA GLU A 181 -1.90 -2.65 4.10
C GLU A 181 -3.01 -2.47 3.05
N VAL A 182 -3.53 -1.25 2.97
CA VAL A 182 -4.44 -0.70 1.96
C VAL A 182 -5.71 -1.52 1.73
N GLY A 183 -6.49 -1.67 2.77
CA GLY A 183 -7.80 -2.35 2.72
C GLY A 183 -8.36 -2.50 4.12
N GLY A 184 -9.52 -3.13 4.25
CA GLY A 184 -10.16 -3.35 5.54
C GLY A 184 -10.83 -2.12 6.17
N PHE A 185 -10.67 -0.94 5.61
CA PHE A 185 -11.33 0.28 6.09
C PHE A 185 -12.77 0.41 5.59
N SER A 186 -13.60 1.08 6.40
CA SER A 186 -15.03 1.21 6.14
C SER A 186 -15.37 2.41 5.25
N LEU A 187 -16.38 2.20 4.40
CA LEU A 187 -17.10 3.23 3.68
C LEU A 187 -18.55 3.23 4.17
N ASP A 188 -19.01 4.33 4.74
CA ASP A 188 -20.41 4.47 5.18
C ASP A 188 -21.35 4.59 3.98
N VAL A 189 -22.37 3.74 3.93
CA VAL A 189 -23.39 3.75 2.88
C VAL A 189 -24.78 4.11 3.43
N GLY A 190 -24.82 4.60 4.66
CA GLY A 190 -26.04 5.00 5.36
C GLY A 190 -26.84 3.82 5.95
N GLN A 191 -27.84 4.14 6.77
CA GLN A 191 -28.71 3.15 7.44
C GLN A 191 -27.92 2.12 8.29
N ASP A 192 -26.89 2.57 8.99
CA ASP A 192 -25.96 1.74 9.78
C ASP A 192 -25.28 0.61 8.98
N ARG A 193 -25.18 0.76 7.66
CA ARG A 193 -24.46 -0.18 6.78
C ARG A 193 -23.13 0.42 6.34
N ARG A 194 -22.11 -0.42 6.25
CA ARG A 194 -20.76 -0.06 5.81
C ARG A 194 -20.19 -1.11 4.88
N LEU A 195 -19.55 -0.66 3.82
CA LEU A 195 -18.70 -1.49 2.98
C LEU A 195 -17.27 -1.44 3.53
N TYR A 196 -16.67 -2.60 3.74
CA TYR A 196 -15.26 -2.75 4.07
C TYR A 196 -14.51 -3.19 2.83
N LEU A 197 -13.62 -2.34 2.35
CA LEU A 197 -12.88 -2.56 1.11
C LEU A 197 -11.69 -3.48 1.39
N ILE A 198 -11.74 -4.72 0.91
CA ILE A 198 -10.61 -5.65 1.01
C ILE A 198 -9.79 -5.52 -0.27
N GLU A 199 -8.55 -5.08 -0.14
CA GLU A 199 -7.67 -5.00 -1.31
C GLU A 199 -7.36 -6.42 -1.80
N THR A 200 -7.55 -6.66 -3.09
CA THR A 200 -7.33 -7.96 -3.76
C THR A 200 -6.63 -7.80 -5.10
N ALA A 201 -6.39 -6.58 -5.53
CA ALA A 201 -5.73 -6.31 -6.79
C ALA A 201 -4.96 -4.99 -6.76
N GLU A 202 -3.85 -4.95 -7.45
CA GLU A 202 -3.02 -3.77 -7.60
C GLU A 202 -2.61 -3.57 -9.07
N LYS A 203 -2.59 -2.32 -9.51
CA LYS A 203 -2.02 -2.00 -10.82
C LYS A 203 -0.52 -2.26 -10.84
N GLY A 204 -0.01 -2.71 -11.99
CA GLY A 204 1.42 -2.78 -12.23
C GLY A 204 2.05 -1.38 -12.31
N ILE A 205 3.32 -1.31 -12.00
CA ILE A 205 4.11 -0.08 -12.00
C ILE A 205 5.15 -0.15 -13.12
N ALA A 206 5.23 0.90 -13.91
CA ALA A 206 6.24 1.07 -14.95
C ALA A 206 6.76 2.51 -14.94
N TRP A 207 7.75 2.79 -14.08
CA TRP A 207 8.48 4.05 -14.16
C TRP A 207 9.52 3.95 -15.24
N MET A 208 9.41 4.82 -16.22
CA MET A 208 10.21 4.74 -17.43
C MET A 208 10.98 6.04 -17.68
N ARG A 209 12.18 5.88 -18.20
CA ARG A 209 12.92 6.96 -18.86
C ARG A 209 12.74 6.83 -20.36
N LEU A 210 12.24 7.88 -20.98
CA LEU A 210 12.20 8.02 -22.43
C LEU A 210 13.42 8.78 -22.89
N THR A 211 14.00 8.38 -24.03
CA THR A 211 15.17 9.04 -24.63
C THR A 211 14.98 9.17 -26.13
N ALA A 212 15.05 10.40 -26.62
CA ALA A 212 15.23 10.71 -28.03
C ALA A 212 16.69 11.10 -28.32
N ARG A 213 17.19 10.71 -29.47
CA ARG A 213 18.53 11.08 -29.94
C ARG A 213 18.43 11.77 -31.30
N GLY A 214 19.35 12.71 -31.57
CA GLY A 214 19.41 13.44 -32.81
C GLY A 214 20.78 14.05 -33.03
N THR A 215 20.92 14.78 -34.14
CA THR A 215 22.17 15.46 -34.51
C THR A 215 22.32 16.78 -33.75
N ALA A 216 23.36 16.88 -32.92
CA ALA A 216 23.69 18.11 -32.23
C ALA A 216 24.24 19.18 -33.23
N GLY A 217 23.93 20.45 -32.97
CA GLY A 217 24.37 21.49 -33.88
C GLY A 217 24.14 22.92 -33.39
N HIS A 218 24.47 23.88 -34.26
CA HIS A 218 24.24 25.28 -33.96
C HIS A 218 22.76 25.63 -34.21
N GLY A 219 22.11 26.31 -33.27
CA GLY A 219 20.66 26.60 -33.26
C GLY A 219 20.16 27.41 -34.49
N SER A 220 21.04 28.04 -35.26
CA SER A 220 20.67 28.74 -36.52
C SER A 220 20.68 27.85 -37.76
N MET A 221 21.10 26.59 -37.62
CA MET A 221 21.15 25.66 -38.77
C MET A 221 19.86 24.84 -38.85
N THR A 222 19.50 24.42 -40.06
CA THR A 222 18.40 23.45 -40.28
C THR A 222 18.77 22.12 -39.63
N ASN A 223 17.78 21.48 -39.02
CA ASN A 223 17.96 20.19 -38.35
C ASN A 223 16.70 19.37 -38.57
N ASP A 224 16.84 18.18 -39.16
CA ASP A 224 15.73 17.32 -39.57
C ASP A 224 15.47 16.18 -38.54
N ASP A 225 16.36 16.00 -37.56
CA ASP A 225 16.31 14.95 -36.53
C ASP A 225 16.46 15.50 -35.10
N ASN A 226 15.79 16.62 -34.82
CA ASN A 226 15.90 17.30 -33.52
C ASN A 226 15.34 16.46 -32.36
N ALA A 227 16.23 16.01 -31.46
CA ALA A 227 15.86 15.17 -30.30
C ALA A 227 14.80 15.81 -29.41
N VAL A 228 14.80 17.14 -29.27
CA VAL A 228 13.80 17.86 -28.46
C VAL A 228 12.41 17.76 -29.08
N THR A 229 12.33 17.95 -30.40
CA THR A 229 11.05 17.86 -31.14
C THR A 229 10.49 16.43 -31.08
N GLU A 230 11.32 15.44 -31.39
CA GLU A 230 10.94 14.03 -31.37
C GLU A 230 10.41 13.61 -29.97
N LEU A 231 11.11 13.98 -28.90
CA LEU A 231 10.67 13.69 -27.55
C LEU A 231 9.36 14.43 -27.19
N ALA A 232 9.27 15.72 -27.51
CA ALA A 232 8.08 16.52 -27.21
C ALA A 232 6.82 15.96 -27.87
N ASP A 233 6.94 15.52 -29.14
CA ASP A 233 5.84 14.87 -29.84
C ASP A 233 5.43 13.54 -29.22
N ALA A 234 6.38 12.71 -28.79
CA ALA A 234 6.10 11.45 -28.10
C ALA A 234 5.43 11.69 -26.74
N VAL A 235 5.95 12.60 -25.93
CA VAL A 235 5.37 12.99 -24.64
C VAL A 235 3.96 13.55 -24.82
N ALA A 236 3.72 14.37 -25.83
CA ALA A 236 2.39 14.91 -26.11
C ALA A 236 1.39 13.82 -26.55
N ARG A 237 1.83 12.83 -27.34
CA ARG A 237 0.98 11.67 -27.69
C ARG A 237 0.63 10.84 -26.45
N LEU A 238 1.62 10.51 -25.61
CA LEU A 238 1.40 9.77 -24.35
C LEU A 238 0.45 10.52 -23.42
N GLY A 239 0.74 11.79 -23.13
CA GLY A 239 -0.03 12.56 -22.15
C GLY A 239 -1.48 12.90 -22.56
N ARG A 240 -1.82 12.74 -23.86
CA ARG A 240 -3.18 12.92 -24.38
C ARG A 240 -3.89 11.61 -24.70
N HIS A 241 -3.19 10.49 -24.57
CA HIS A 241 -3.78 9.20 -24.88
C HIS A 241 -4.70 8.74 -23.77
N GLU A 242 -5.90 8.37 -24.14
CA GLU A 242 -6.86 7.72 -23.24
C GLU A 242 -6.88 6.23 -23.52
N PHE A 243 -6.39 5.44 -22.54
CA PHE A 243 -6.51 3.99 -22.64
C PHE A 243 -7.97 3.55 -22.56
N PRO A 244 -8.33 2.47 -23.27
CA PRO A 244 -9.69 1.97 -23.23
C PRO A 244 -10.07 1.52 -21.80
N LEU A 245 -11.37 1.68 -21.48
CA LEU A 245 -11.93 1.19 -20.24
C LEU A 245 -11.85 -0.33 -20.19
N ARG A 246 -11.42 -0.85 -19.04
CA ARG A 246 -11.33 -2.28 -18.74
C ARG A 246 -11.86 -2.56 -17.34
N LEU A 247 -12.83 -3.43 -17.24
CA LEU A 247 -13.32 -3.91 -15.96
C LEU A 247 -12.64 -5.25 -15.62
N THR A 248 -11.66 -5.20 -14.71
CA THR A 248 -11.13 -6.42 -14.10
C THR A 248 -12.23 -7.08 -13.25
N LYS A 249 -12.04 -8.34 -12.86
CA LYS A 249 -13.00 -9.06 -12.02
C LYS A 249 -13.26 -8.32 -10.71
N THR A 250 -12.16 -7.87 -10.05
CA THR A 250 -12.20 -7.10 -8.80
C THR A 250 -13.00 -5.81 -8.96
N VAL A 251 -12.69 -4.99 -9.98
CA VAL A 251 -13.37 -3.70 -10.18
C VAL A 251 -14.84 -3.88 -10.53
N ARG A 252 -15.18 -4.87 -11.34
CA ARG A 252 -16.58 -5.20 -11.67
C ARG A 252 -17.37 -5.53 -10.41
N THR A 253 -16.86 -6.46 -9.59
CA THR A 253 -17.54 -6.86 -8.35
C THR A 253 -17.71 -5.68 -7.39
N LEU A 254 -16.68 -4.85 -7.24
CA LEU A 254 -16.76 -3.62 -6.43
C LEU A 254 -17.89 -2.71 -6.93
N LEU A 255 -17.97 -2.46 -8.25
CA LEU A 255 -19.00 -1.59 -8.82
C LEU A 255 -20.40 -2.12 -8.59
N GLU A 256 -20.62 -3.42 -8.78
CA GLU A 256 -21.91 -4.09 -8.56
C GLU A 256 -22.35 -3.94 -7.09
N GLU A 257 -21.48 -4.28 -6.14
CA GLU A 257 -21.75 -4.20 -4.71
C GLU A 257 -21.99 -2.75 -4.22
N VAL A 258 -21.17 -1.80 -4.67
CA VAL A 258 -21.35 -0.38 -4.33
C VAL A 258 -22.65 0.15 -4.91
N CYS A 259 -22.97 -0.17 -6.16
CA CYS A 259 -24.23 0.22 -6.80
C CYS A 259 -25.43 -0.34 -6.04
N GLU A 260 -25.40 -1.61 -5.63
CA GLU A 260 -26.44 -2.22 -4.82
C GLU A 260 -26.59 -1.51 -3.47
N ALA A 261 -25.46 -1.24 -2.79
CA ALA A 261 -25.47 -0.60 -1.48
C ALA A 261 -26.07 0.82 -1.51
N PHE A 262 -25.78 1.60 -2.56
CA PHE A 262 -26.32 2.95 -2.74
C PHE A 262 -27.67 3.00 -3.48
N GLY A 263 -28.20 1.86 -3.97
CA GLY A 263 -29.41 1.82 -4.78
C GLY A 263 -29.24 2.51 -6.15
N ILE A 264 -28.03 2.49 -6.70
CA ILE A 264 -27.67 3.06 -8.00
C ILE A 264 -27.71 1.91 -9.04
N PRO A 265 -28.45 2.03 -10.17
CA PRO A 265 -28.36 1.02 -11.21
C PRO A 265 -26.96 0.99 -11.84
N PHE A 266 -26.35 -0.20 -11.91
CA PHE A 266 -25.10 -0.42 -12.64
C PHE A 266 -25.40 -0.51 -14.14
N ASP A 267 -24.78 0.36 -14.94
CA ASP A 267 -24.89 0.35 -16.40
C ASP A 267 -23.53 0.03 -17.03
N GLU A 268 -23.40 -1.16 -17.60
CA GLU A 268 -22.17 -1.59 -18.28
C GLU A 268 -21.84 -0.77 -19.54
N ASN A 269 -22.84 -0.11 -20.14
CA ASN A 269 -22.63 0.74 -21.31
C ASN A 269 -22.25 2.18 -20.93
N ASP A 270 -22.43 2.55 -19.64
CA ASP A 270 -22.06 3.86 -19.10
C ASP A 270 -21.42 3.70 -17.72
N VAL A 271 -20.27 3.02 -17.69
CA VAL A 271 -19.51 2.78 -16.44
C VAL A 271 -19.05 4.08 -15.80
N GLU A 272 -18.55 5.02 -16.61
CA GLU A 272 -18.06 6.32 -16.09
C GLU A 272 -19.20 7.16 -15.52
N GLY A 273 -20.36 7.19 -16.18
CA GLY A 273 -21.55 7.82 -15.64
C GLY A 273 -22.07 7.12 -14.38
N THR A 274 -21.94 5.80 -14.28
CA THR A 274 -22.25 5.05 -13.07
C THR A 274 -21.32 5.45 -11.92
N VAL A 275 -20.00 5.44 -12.16
CA VAL A 275 -18.98 5.84 -11.16
C VAL A 275 -19.16 7.30 -10.71
N ALA A 276 -19.48 8.22 -11.65
CA ALA A 276 -19.72 9.62 -11.29
C ALA A 276 -20.87 9.82 -10.28
N ARG A 277 -21.82 8.86 -10.18
CA ARG A 277 -22.92 8.88 -9.21
C ARG A 277 -22.55 8.32 -7.83
N MET A 278 -21.36 7.73 -7.69
CA MET A 278 -20.90 7.10 -6.44
C MET A 278 -20.29 8.08 -5.42
N GLY A 279 -20.32 9.40 -5.70
CA GLY A 279 -19.82 10.42 -4.79
C GLY A 279 -18.32 10.26 -4.47
N PRO A 280 -17.90 10.25 -3.20
CA PRO A 280 -16.48 10.18 -2.82
C PRO A 280 -15.75 8.94 -3.33
N VAL A 281 -16.45 7.81 -3.50
CA VAL A 281 -15.92 6.53 -4.01
C VAL A 281 -15.44 6.66 -5.45
N ALA A 282 -16.03 7.56 -6.22
CA ALA A 282 -15.70 7.76 -7.64
C ALA A 282 -14.21 8.04 -7.87
N ARG A 283 -13.54 8.76 -6.94
CA ARG A 283 -12.11 9.07 -7.05
C ARG A 283 -11.25 7.81 -6.97
N MET A 284 -11.57 6.91 -6.04
CA MET A 284 -10.83 5.66 -5.83
C MET A 284 -11.02 4.70 -7.01
N VAL A 285 -12.27 4.53 -7.46
CA VAL A 285 -12.62 3.62 -8.54
C VAL A 285 -12.14 4.14 -9.90
N GLY A 286 -12.26 5.44 -10.15
CA GLY A 286 -11.92 6.04 -11.44
C GLY A 286 -10.50 5.74 -11.94
N ALA A 287 -9.54 5.71 -11.02
CA ALA A 287 -8.14 5.37 -11.33
C ALA A 287 -7.93 3.89 -11.71
N THR A 288 -8.87 3.01 -11.40
CA THR A 288 -8.77 1.56 -11.65
C THR A 288 -9.60 1.07 -12.85
N LEU A 289 -10.22 1.99 -13.59
CA LEU A 289 -11.01 1.65 -14.77
C LEU A 289 -10.18 1.48 -16.04
N ARG A 290 -8.94 1.96 -16.07
CA ARG A 290 -8.07 1.94 -17.25
C ARG A 290 -6.59 2.01 -16.87
N ASN A 291 -5.75 1.61 -17.81
CA ASN A 291 -4.32 1.88 -17.72
C ASN A 291 -4.06 3.40 -17.76
N SER A 292 -2.93 3.85 -17.23
CA SER A 292 -2.56 5.26 -17.27
C SER A 292 -1.08 5.46 -17.55
N VAL A 293 -0.75 6.57 -18.21
CA VAL A 293 0.60 7.00 -18.51
C VAL A 293 0.69 8.50 -18.26
N ASN A 294 1.53 8.90 -17.31
CA ASN A 294 1.69 10.30 -16.94
C ASN A 294 3.15 10.73 -17.12
N PRO A 295 3.46 11.64 -18.06
CA PRO A 295 4.77 12.30 -18.07
C PRO A 295 4.97 13.12 -16.80
N THR A 296 6.08 12.88 -16.09
CA THR A 296 6.38 13.50 -14.79
C THR A 296 7.63 14.36 -14.79
N GLY A 297 8.48 14.23 -15.82
CA GLY A 297 9.68 15.02 -15.99
C GLY A 297 10.07 15.19 -17.45
N LEU A 298 10.71 16.31 -17.78
CA LEU A 298 11.22 16.60 -19.13
C LEU A 298 12.54 17.35 -19.01
N GLU A 299 13.58 16.83 -19.68
CA GLU A 299 14.91 17.43 -19.68
C GLU A 299 15.48 17.47 -21.09
N ALA A 300 15.85 18.67 -21.56
CA ALA A 300 16.39 18.86 -22.90
C ALA A 300 17.21 20.16 -22.99
N GLY A 301 18.41 20.05 -23.60
CA GLY A 301 19.26 21.19 -23.89
C GLY A 301 19.93 21.82 -22.67
N TYR A 302 20.93 22.66 -22.94
CA TYR A 302 21.71 23.36 -21.89
C TYR A 302 22.05 24.80 -22.28
N LYS A 303 21.81 25.18 -23.56
CA LYS A 303 22.12 26.52 -24.04
C LYS A 303 21.21 26.85 -25.23
N VAL A 304 20.67 28.08 -25.26
CA VAL A 304 19.65 28.51 -26.22
C VAL A 304 20.06 28.41 -27.70
N ASN A 305 21.34 28.56 -28.00
CA ASN A 305 21.86 28.52 -29.37
C ASN A 305 22.53 27.20 -29.78
N VAL A 306 22.26 26.12 -29.03
CA VAL A 306 22.78 24.76 -29.27
C VAL A 306 21.62 23.79 -29.39
N ILE A 307 21.55 23.05 -30.51
CA ILE A 307 20.65 21.91 -30.68
C ILE A 307 21.28 20.75 -29.91
N PRO A 308 20.61 20.18 -28.88
CA PRO A 308 21.18 19.05 -28.14
C PRO A 308 21.10 17.75 -28.92
N GLY A 309 22.06 16.85 -28.72
CA GLY A 309 22.09 15.52 -29.33
C GLY A 309 21.18 14.49 -28.65
N SER A 310 20.58 14.86 -27.51
CA SER A 310 19.62 14.00 -26.78
C SER A 310 18.66 14.83 -25.95
N ALA A 311 17.48 14.25 -25.70
CA ALA A 311 16.48 14.74 -24.79
C ALA A 311 15.87 13.56 -24.03
N SER A 312 15.44 13.75 -22.77
CA SER A 312 14.86 12.70 -21.95
C SER A 312 13.60 13.15 -21.21
N ALA A 313 12.73 12.20 -20.92
CA ALA A 313 11.53 12.40 -20.11
C ALA A 313 11.38 11.28 -19.09
N LEU A 314 10.72 11.57 -17.98
CA LEU A 314 10.28 10.60 -16.99
C LEU A 314 8.78 10.37 -17.14
N VAL A 315 8.37 9.12 -16.99
CA VAL A 315 6.97 8.72 -17.18
C VAL A 315 6.59 7.71 -16.09
N ASP A 316 5.46 7.95 -15.43
CA ASP A 316 4.79 6.98 -14.56
C ASP A 316 3.70 6.25 -15.34
N GLY A 317 3.94 4.98 -15.64
CA GLY A 317 2.97 4.07 -16.25
C GLY A 317 2.33 3.17 -15.21
N ARG A 318 1.01 2.97 -15.30
CA ARG A 318 0.25 2.06 -14.44
C ARG A 318 -0.68 1.20 -15.30
N PHE A 319 -0.60 -0.11 -15.16
CA PHE A 319 -1.39 -1.05 -15.95
C PHE A 319 -2.22 -1.99 -15.07
N LEU A 320 -3.40 -2.35 -15.56
CA LEU A 320 -4.33 -3.24 -14.88
C LEU A 320 -3.84 -4.70 -14.92
N PRO A 321 -4.28 -5.55 -13.97
CA PRO A 321 -4.07 -6.99 -14.05
C PRO A 321 -4.47 -7.56 -15.41
N GLY A 322 -3.56 -8.36 -16.01
CA GLY A 322 -3.75 -8.96 -17.32
C GLY A 322 -3.54 -8.05 -18.53
N GLU A 323 -3.25 -6.75 -18.32
CA GLU A 323 -3.12 -5.78 -19.42
C GLU A 323 -1.66 -5.37 -19.72
N GLU A 324 -0.66 -5.99 -19.11
CA GLU A 324 0.75 -5.56 -19.22
C GLU A 324 1.27 -5.57 -20.66
N GLU A 325 1.06 -6.65 -21.39
CA GLU A 325 1.53 -6.79 -22.77
C GLU A 325 0.86 -5.75 -23.70
N SER A 326 -0.46 -5.59 -23.57
CA SER A 326 -1.25 -4.63 -24.35
C SER A 326 -0.86 -3.17 -24.02
N PHE A 327 -0.58 -2.90 -22.75
CA PHE A 327 -0.12 -1.60 -22.27
C PHE A 327 1.21 -1.21 -22.90
N PHE A 328 2.23 -2.09 -22.85
CA PHE A 328 3.53 -1.77 -23.42
C PHE A 328 3.51 -1.71 -24.95
N ALA A 329 2.72 -2.55 -25.61
CA ALA A 329 2.54 -2.44 -27.06
C ALA A 329 1.96 -1.07 -27.47
N GLU A 330 1.00 -0.57 -26.72
CA GLU A 330 0.41 0.74 -26.98
C GLU A 330 1.38 1.89 -26.64
N VAL A 331 2.12 1.80 -25.51
CA VAL A 331 3.18 2.76 -25.18
C VAL A 331 4.21 2.84 -26.32
N ASP A 332 4.73 1.69 -26.79
CA ASP A 332 5.74 1.64 -27.84
C ASP A 332 5.20 2.22 -29.16
N ARG A 333 3.93 1.96 -29.50
CA ARG A 333 3.27 2.57 -30.66
C ARG A 333 3.21 4.10 -30.55
N LEU A 334 2.90 4.63 -29.34
CA LEU A 334 2.81 6.07 -29.08
C LEU A 334 4.17 6.75 -29.10
N LEU A 335 5.23 6.08 -28.64
CA LEU A 335 6.60 6.59 -28.70
C LEU A 335 7.07 6.77 -30.15
N GLY A 336 6.73 5.84 -31.01
CA GLY A 336 7.23 5.81 -32.39
C GLY A 336 8.71 5.37 -32.48
N PRO A 337 9.30 5.39 -33.68
CA PRO A 337 10.60 4.75 -33.92
C PRO A 337 11.82 5.51 -33.36
N ASN A 338 11.67 6.81 -33.06
CA ASN A 338 12.78 7.69 -32.71
C ASN A 338 12.96 7.91 -31.19
N VAL A 339 12.07 7.34 -30.37
CA VAL A 339 12.11 7.44 -28.91
C VAL A 339 12.19 6.03 -28.31
N THR A 340 13.17 5.81 -27.47
CA THR A 340 13.33 4.55 -26.71
C THR A 340 12.88 4.72 -25.28
N ARG A 341 12.39 3.63 -24.67
CA ARG A 341 12.12 3.58 -23.23
C ARG A 341 13.02 2.57 -22.54
N GLU A 342 13.37 2.87 -21.31
CA GLU A 342 14.02 1.96 -20.37
C GLU A 342 13.31 2.03 -19.02
N PHE A 343 13.25 0.92 -18.31
CA PHE A 343 12.64 0.90 -16.98
C PHE A 343 13.58 1.48 -15.93
N ILE A 344 13.05 2.41 -15.13
CA ILE A 344 13.65 2.84 -13.87
C ILE A 344 13.17 1.87 -12.78
N HIS A 345 11.87 1.57 -12.80
CA HIS A 345 11.24 0.63 -11.87
C HIS A 345 10.10 -0.09 -12.59
N HIS A 346 9.98 -1.40 -12.37
CA HIS A 346 8.93 -2.21 -12.98
C HIS A 346 8.49 -3.29 -11.99
N LEU A 347 7.18 -3.31 -11.69
CA LEU A 347 6.54 -4.33 -10.88
C LEU A 347 5.27 -4.83 -11.58
N PRO A 348 4.95 -6.13 -11.49
CA PRO A 348 3.75 -6.69 -12.11
C PRO A 348 2.48 -6.13 -11.48
N ALA A 349 1.37 -6.19 -12.22
CA ALA A 349 0.05 -6.10 -11.64
C ALA A 349 -0.30 -7.43 -10.97
N VAL A 350 -1.00 -7.37 -9.84
CA VAL A 350 -1.45 -8.56 -9.11
C VAL A 350 -2.96 -8.54 -8.94
N GLU A 351 -3.60 -9.71 -8.99
CA GLU A 351 -5.01 -9.88 -8.68
C GLU A 351 -5.22 -11.25 -8.02
N THR A 352 -5.86 -11.24 -6.86
CA THR A 352 -6.18 -12.41 -6.05
C THR A 352 -7.70 -12.61 -6.05
N ASP A 353 -8.15 -13.86 -6.15
CA ASP A 353 -9.59 -14.17 -6.07
C ASP A 353 -10.16 -13.79 -4.69
N PHE A 354 -11.22 -12.97 -4.69
CA PHE A 354 -11.98 -12.61 -3.49
C PHE A 354 -12.86 -13.79 -3.05
N SER A 355 -12.22 -14.84 -2.56
CA SER A 355 -12.90 -16.08 -2.15
C SER A 355 -12.03 -16.92 -1.22
N GLY A 356 -12.66 -17.84 -0.51
CA GLY A 356 -11.98 -18.82 0.35
C GLY A 356 -12.11 -18.54 1.85
N GLY A 357 -11.48 -19.41 2.65
CA GLY A 357 -11.60 -19.38 4.10
C GLY A 357 -11.12 -18.08 4.72
N LEU A 358 -10.03 -17.51 4.20
CA LEU A 358 -9.46 -16.26 4.72
C LEU A 358 -10.41 -15.06 4.52
N VAL A 359 -10.99 -14.93 3.32
CA VAL A 359 -11.98 -13.87 3.01
C VAL A 359 -13.23 -14.01 3.90
N ASN A 360 -13.69 -15.25 4.12
CA ASN A 360 -14.81 -15.50 5.03
C ASN A 360 -14.46 -15.08 6.46
N ALA A 361 -13.26 -15.42 6.95
CA ALA A 361 -12.79 -15.06 8.29
C ALA A 361 -12.71 -13.52 8.46
N MET A 362 -12.23 -12.78 7.45
CA MET A 362 -12.24 -11.31 7.45
C MET A 362 -13.67 -10.78 7.61
N GLY A 363 -14.59 -11.25 6.77
CA GLY A 363 -15.99 -10.81 6.80
C GLY A 363 -16.72 -11.16 8.09
N GLU A 364 -16.48 -12.34 8.65
CA GLU A 364 -17.08 -12.77 9.91
C GLU A 364 -16.54 -11.95 11.10
N SER A 365 -15.23 -11.69 11.13
CA SER A 365 -14.59 -10.89 12.17
C SER A 365 -15.08 -9.44 12.16
N LEU A 366 -15.23 -8.86 10.98
CA LEU A 366 -15.81 -7.52 10.82
C LEU A 366 -17.27 -7.47 11.28
N ARG A 367 -18.11 -8.41 10.84
CA ARG A 367 -19.53 -8.45 11.23
C ARG A 367 -19.75 -8.69 12.72
N ALA A 368 -18.82 -9.37 13.38
CA ALA A 368 -18.89 -9.57 14.83
C ALA A 368 -18.74 -8.25 15.61
N GLU A 369 -17.96 -7.31 15.08
CA GLU A 369 -17.73 -5.98 15.69
C GLU A 369 -18.61 -4.88 15.09
N ASP A 370 -19.05 -5.07 13.85
CA ASP A 370 -19.92 -4.16 13.10
C ASP A 370 -20.99 -4.97 12.35
N PRO A 371 -22.19 -5.18 12.93
CA PRO A 371 -23.24 -6.00 12.30
C PRO A 371 -23.71 -5.52 10.92
N GLY A 372 -23.49 -4.24 10.60
CA GLY A 372 -23.79 -3.66 9.28
C GLY A 372 -22.67 -3.82 8.24
N ALA A 373 -21.60 -4.57 8.56
CA ALA A 373 -20.45 -4.73 7.69
C ALA A 373 -20.72 -5.69 6.52
N THR A 374 -20.39 -5.22 5.30
CA THR A 374 -20.29 -6.03 4.09
C THR A 374 -18.88 -5.87 3.52
N THR A 375 -18.18 -6.97 3.24
CA THR A 375 -16.85 -6.93 2.61
C THR A 375 -16.99 -6.95 1.10
N VAL A 376 -16.23 -6.09 0.42
CA VAL A 376 -16.19 -5.98 -1.04
C VAL A 376 -14.73 -5.96 -1.51
N PRO A 377 -14.41 -6.55 -2.68
CA PRO A 377 -13.04 -6.50 -3.19
C PRO A 377 -12.71 -5.08 -3.68
N TYR A 378 -11.43 -4.73 -3.60
CA TYR A 378 -10.93 -3.43 -4.02
C TYR A 378 -9.65 -3.59 -4.85
N CYS A 379 -9.47 -2.73 -5.84
CA CYS A 379 -8.24 -2.63 -6.63
C CYS A 379 -7.52 -1.34 -6.26
N LEU A 380 -6.27 -1.46 -5.84
CA LEU A 380 -5.39 -0.31 -5.60
C LEU A 380 -4.82 0.19 -6.93
N SER A 381 -4.80 1.51 -7.12
CA SER A 381 -4.13 2.14 -8.26
C SER A 381 -2.62 2.29 -8.07
N GLY A 382 -2.13 2.14 -6.83
CA GLY A 382 -0.73 2.07 -6.43
C GLY A 382 -0.16 0.66 -6.47
N GLY A 383 0.78 0.39 -5.60
CA GLY A 383 1.36 -0.92 -5.37
C GLY A 383 1.91 -0.98 -3.96
N THR A 384 1.99 -2.18 -3.40
CA THR A 384 2.48 -2.48 -2.07
C THR A 384 3.55 -3.58 -2.12
N ASP A 385 4.11 -3.93 -0.97
CA ASP A 385 5.01 -5.07 -0.82
C ASP A 385 4.37 -6.43 -1.18
N ALA A 386 3.04 -6.50 -1.28
CA ALA A 386 2.32 -7.68 -1.75
C ALA A 386 2.84 -8.20 -3.09
N LYS A 387 3.31 -7.30 -3.99
CA LYS A 387 3.91 -7.66 -5.28
C LYS A 387 5.16 -8.53 -5.12
N HIS A 388 5.97 -8.28 -4.10
CA HIS A 388 7.18 -9.05 -3.85
C HIS A 388 6.86 -10.43 -3.26
N PHE A 389 5.88 -10.50 -2.34
CA PHE A 389 5.45 -11.78 -1.78
C PHE A 389 4.68 -12.64 -2.80
N SER A 390 4.08 -12.03 -3.82
CA SER A 390 3.45 -12.79 -4.92
C SER A 390 4.45 -13.60 -5.76
N ASP A 391 5.75 -13.25 -5.77
CA ASP A 391 6.80 -14.05 -6.38
C ASP A 391 6.98 -15.43 -5.72
N LEU A 392 6.45 -15.63 -4.51
CA LEU A 392 6.40 -16.89 -3.78
C LEU A 392 5.03 -17.60 -3.88
N ASP A 393 4.17 -17.20 -4.82
CA ASP A 393 2.80 -17.70 -4.98
C ASP A 393 1.90 -17.45 -3.74
N ILE A 394 2.22 -16.46 -2.90
CA ILE A 394 1.43 -16.07 -1.74
C ILE A 394 0.29 -15.15 -2.20
N ARG A 395 -0.96 -15.54 -1.90
CA ARG A 395 -2.14 -14.70 -2.16
C ARG A 395 -2.22 -13.59 -1.12
N ASN A 396 -2.13 -12.34 -1.56
CA ASN A 396 -2.15 -11.18 -0.68
C ASN A 396 -3.53 -10.52 -0.64
N PHE A 397 -3.87 -9.98 0.53
CA PHE A 397 -5.09 -9.22 0.79
C PHE A 397 -4.75 -7.99 1.64
N GLY A 398 -5.15 -6.82 1.20
CA GLY A 398 -5.08 -5.63 2.06
C GLY A 398 -6.19 -5.69 3.11
N PHE A 399 -5.78 -5.75 4.39
CA PHE A 399 -6.72 -5.88 5.50
C PHE A 399 -6.24 -5.15 6.75
N VAL A 400 -6.44 -3.83 6.77
CA VAL A 400 -6.26 -2.93 7.92
C VAL A 400 -7.66 -2.56 8.44
N PRO A 401 -8.26 -3.34 9.34
CA PRO A 401 -9.65 -3.15 9.73
C PRO A 401 -9.85 -1.85 10.51
N LEU A 402 -10.40 -0.84 9.85
CA LEU A 402 -10.69 0.46 10.42
C LEU A 402 -12.15 0.84 10.23
N ARG A 403 -12.85 1.14 11.31
CA ARG A 403 -14.15 1.80 11.27
C ARG A 403 -13.94 3.30 11.27
N LEU A 404 -14.20 3.93 10.12
CA LEU A 404 -13.94 5.34 9.89
C LEU A 404 -15.18 6.21 10.10
N PRO A 405 -15.03 7.44 10.63
CA PRO A 405 -16.09 8.44 10.62
C PRO A 405 -16.51 8.79 9.18
N PRO A 406 -17.82 8.94 8.89
CA PRO A 406 -18.32 9.20 7.53
C PRO A 406 -17.76 10.47 6.87
N GLU A 407 -17.42 11.49 7.70
CA GLU A 407 -16.90 12.78 7.26
C GLU A 407 -15.38 12.78 7.00
N MET A 408 -14.67 11.69 7.31
CA MET A 408 -13.22 11.64 7.18
C MET A 408 -12.81 11.39 5.72
N ASP A 409 -12.06 12.32 5.12
CA ASP A 409 -11.43 12.12 3.81
C ASP A 409 -10.17 11.24 3.96
N PHE A 410 -10.40 9.96 4.29
CA PHE A 410 -9.34 9.01 4.56
C PHE A 410 -8.39 8.85 3.36
N ALA A 411 -8.96 8.70 2.16
CA ALA A 411 -8.17 8.53 0.93
C ALA A 411 -7.33 9.78 0.58
N GLY A 412 -7.77 10.97 0.98
CA GLY A 412 -7.03 12.21 0.74
C GLY A 412 -5.84 12.43 1.68
N MET A 413 -5.72 11.63 2.75
CA MET A 413 -4.62 11.74 3.71
C MET A 413 -3.39 10.90 3.36
N PHE A 414 -3.52 9.88 2.49
CA PHE A 414 -2.36 9.10 2.02
C PHE A 414 -1.33 10.03 1.38
N HIS A 415 -0.10 10.03 1.88
CA HIS A 415 0.99 10.94 1.51
C HIS A 415 0.66 12.45 1.65
N GLY A 416 -0.52 12.76 2.25
CA GLY A 416 -0.97 14.12 2.48
C GLY A 416 -0.38 14.78 3.73
N VAL A 417 -0.93 15.94 4.10
CA VAL A 417 -0.65 16.64 5.37
C VAL A 417 -1.75 16.32 6.37
N ASP A 418 -1.46 16.51 7.66
CA ASP A 418 -2.42 16.30 8.76
C ASP A 418 -3.01 14.86 8.79
N GLU A 419 -2.19 13.90 8.40
CA GLU A 419 -2.50 12.48 8.45
C GLU A 419 -2.80 12.07 9.90
N ARG A 420 -3.88 11.32 10.08
CA ARG A 420 -4.34 10.91 11.41
C ARG A 420 -5.25 9.69 11.36
N VAL A 421 -5.21 8.88 12.40
CA VAL A 421 -6.10 7.72 12.57
C VAL A 421 -6.98 7.88 13.80
N PRO A 422 -8.30 7.58 13.71
CA PRO A 422 -9.20 7.63 14.86
C PRO A 422 -8.80 6.61 15.95
N VAL A 423 -8.78 7.04 17.21
CA VAL A 423 -8.54 6.16 18.38
C VAL A 423 -9.54 4.99 18.39
N ASP A 424 -10.83 5.28 18.17
CA ASP A 424 -11.87 4.25 18.09
C ASP A 424 -11.65 3.29 16.91
N GLY A 425 -11.04 3.78 15.80
CA GLY A 425 -10.65 2.96 14.67
C GLY A 425 -9.55 1.96 15.03
N LEU A 426 -8.53 2.41 15.76
CA LEU A 426 -7.45 1.54 16.24
C LEU A 426 -7.97 0.44 17.20
N THR A 427 -8.79 0.80 18.18
CA THR A 427 -9.35 -0.17 19.13
C THR A 427 -10.31 -1.15 18.43
N PHE A 428 -11.11 -0.66 17.46
CA PHE A 428 -11.92 -1.52 16.61
C PHE A 428 -11.05 -2.52 15.83
N GLY A 429 -9.95 -2.04 15.23
CA GLY A 429 -9.04 -2.86 14.45
C GLY A 429 -8.41 -3.99 15.28
N VAL A 430 -7.98 -3.70 16.50
CA VAL A 430 -7.44 -4.71 17.43
C VAL A 430 -8.48 -5.81 17.69
N ARG A 431 -9.76 -5.45 17.99
CA ARG A 431 -10.81 -6.44 18.22
C ARG A 431 -11.08 -7.30 16.99
N VAL A 432 -11.10 -6.69 15.79
CA VAL A 432 -11.31 -7.43 14.55
C VAL A 432 -10.14 -8.35 14.27
N LEU A 433 -8.88 -7.89 14.41
CA LEU A 433 -7.70 -8.72 14.20
C LEU A 433 -7.62 -9.87 15.22
N ASP A 434 -7.99 -9.64 16.47
CA ASP A 434 -7.99 -10.68 17.48
C ASP A 434 -8.96 -11.82 17.11
N ARG A 435 -10.18 -11.48 16.67
CA ARG A 435 -11.16 -12.47 16.16
C ARG A 435 -10.69 -13.15 14.88
N PHE A 436 -10.09 -12.37 13.99
CA PHE A 436 -9.58 -12.88 12.73
C PHE A 436 -8.48 -13.93 12.96
N PHE A 437 -7.57 -13.72 13.90
CA PHE A 437 -6.54 -14.70 14.23
C PHE A 437 -7.08 -15.97 14.92
N ASP A 438 -8.30 -15.95 15.44
CA ASP A 438 -9.00 -17.17 15.91
C ASP A 438 -9.65 -17.95 14.75
N ALA A 439 -9.95 -17.29 13.63
CA ALA A 439 -10.74 -17.87 12.52
C ALA A 439 -9.89 -18.19 11.27
N CYS A 440 -8.81 -17.44 11.03
CA CYS A 440 -8.00 -17.48 9.81
C CYS A 440 -7.32 -18.82 9.56
#